data_4112f51a52b76f5c4be0dcd7e644abd4
#
_entry.id   4112f51a52b76f5c4be0dcd7e644abd4
#
_cell.length_a   1.000
_cell.length_b   1.000
_cell.length_c   1.000
_cell.angle_alpha   90.00
_cell.angle_beta   90.00
_cell.angle_gamma   90.00
#
_symmetry.space_group_name_H-M   'P 1'
#
loop_
_entity.id
_entity.type
_entity.pdbx_description
1 polymer ?
#
loop_
_entity_poly.entity_id
_entity_poly.type
_entity_poly.pdbx_seq_one_letter_code
_entity_poly.pdbx_strand_id
1 'polypeptide(L)'
;NADEKWVAGALGPTNRTLSLSPDVNNPGYRAVSFDEVVFAYTEQTRGLVDGGVDILLVETIFDTMNAKAALVAIQNVLEEKKVSLPVMISGTITDASGRTLSGQTVEAFLNSISHVNLLSVGLNCALGAKEMRPHIEELSEKASFFVSAYPNAGLPNQFGEYDETPD
;
A
#
# COMPACT_ATOMS: atom_id res chain seq x y z
N ASN A 1 -27.96 -2.77 3.13
CA ASN A 1 -28.62 -2.40 1.87
C ASN A 1 -27.75 -2.88 0.72
N ALA A 2 -28.31 -3.72 -0.16
CA ALA A 2 -27.56 -4.31 -1.29
C ALA A 2 -27.17 -3.29 -2.39
N ASP A 3 -27.56 -2.04 -2.25
CA ASP A 3 -27.36 -0.99 -3.26
C ASP A 3 -26.36 0.10 -2.82
N GLU A 4 -25.79 0.02 -1.62
CA GLU A 4 -24.81 0.98 -1.14
C GLU A 4 -23.42 0.61 -1.68
N LYS A 5 -22.82 1.51 -2.45
CA LYS A 5 -21.51 1.34 -3.06
C LYS A 5 -20.56 2.40 -2.51
N TRP A 6 -19.32 1.99 -2.25
CA TRP A 6 -18.28 2.84 -1.73
C TRP A 6 -17.18 3.03 -2.77
N VAL A 7 -16.67 4.24 -2.89
CA VAL A 7 -15.56 4.58 -3.78
C VAL A 7 -14.28 4.70 -2.96
N ALA A 8 -13.33 3.81 -3.22
CA ALA A 8 -12.00 3.89 -2.64
C ALA A 8 -11.07 4.70 -3.55
N GLY A 9 -10.57 5.82 -3.05
CA GLY A 9 -9.57 6.63 -3.73
C GLY A 9 -8.18 6.05 -3.53
N ALA A 10 -7.55 5.58 -4.62
CA ALA A 10 -6.26 4.92 -4.57
C ALA A 10 -5.09 5.91 -4.54
N LEU A 11 -4.18 5.71 -3.58
CA LEU A 11 -2.87 6.34 -3.49
C LEU A 11 -1.81 5.27 -3.75
N GLY A 12 -1.37 5.17 -5.00
CA GLY A 12 -0.33 4.22 -5.41
C GLY A 12 1.08 4.66 -5.00
N PRO A 13 2.09 3.82 -5.28
CA PRO A 13 3.49 4.17 -5.03
C PRO A 13 3.94 5.32 -5.95
N THR A 14 4.85 6.14 -5.46
CA THR A 14 5.51 7.16 -6.29
C THR A 14 6.63 6.52 -7.11
N ASN A 15 7.12 7.25 -8.12
CA ASN A 15 8.30 6.86 -8.89
C ASN A 15 9.63 7.11 -8.14
N ARG A 16 9.56 7.50 -6.88
CA ARG A 16 10.71 7.72 -5.99
C ARG A 16 10.53 6.93 -4.71
N THR A 17 11.62 6.38 -4.20
CA THR A 17 11.65 5.62 -2.96
C THR A 17 12.49 6.32 -1.90
N LEU A 18 12.04 6.24 -0.66
CA LEU A 18 12.73 6.84 0.49
C LEU A 18 13.76 5.89 1.11
N SER A 19 13.56 4.57 0.96
CA SER A 19 14.44 3.58 1.57
C SER A 19 15.52 3.04 0.62
N LEU A 20 15.35 3.20 -0.68
CA LEU A 20 16.26 2.66 -1.69
C LEU A 20 17.01 3.77 -2.41
N SER A 21 18.32 3.54 -2.65
CA SER A 21 19.10 4.43 -3.51
C SER A 21 18.85 4.10 -4.99
N PRO A 22 18.61 5.10 -5.84
CA PRO A 22 18.61 4.88 -7.28
C PRO A 22 20.03 4.74 -7.87
N ASP A 23 21.08 5.00 -7.08
CA ASP A 23 22.47 4.85 -7.47
C ASP A 23 23.09 3.66 -6.71
N VAL A 24 23.41 2.60 -7.45
CA VAL A 24 24.00 1.36 -6.91
C VAL A 24 25.37 1.61 -6.26
N ASN A 25 26.12 2.61 -6.75
CA ASN A 25 27.45 2.95 -6.25
C ASN A 25 27.40 3.88 -5.02
N ASN A 26 26.23 4.45 -4.73
CA ASN A 26 26.02 5.32 -3.58
C ASN A 26 24.77 4.90 -2.80
N PRO A 27 24.85 3.84 -1.98
CA PRO A 27 23.69 3.27 -1.28
C PRO A 27 23.06 4.24 -0.26
N GLY A 28 23.78 5.24 0.19
CA GLY A 28 23.27 6.29 1.09
C GLY A 28 22.49 7.41 0.39
N TYR A 29 22.58 7.51 -0.93
CA TYR A 29 21.88 8.57 -1.66
C TYR A 29 20.37 8.35 -1.70
N ARG A 30 19.63 9.44 -1.59
CA ARG A 30 18.17 9.47 -1.79
C ARG A 30 17.82 10.57 -2.78
N ALA A 31 17.04 10.23 -3.79
CA ALA A 31 16.65 11.18 -4.85
C ALA A 31 15.48 12.10 -4.43
N VAL A 32 14.92 11.88 -3.25
CA VAL A 32 13.79 12.63 -2.71
C VAL A 32 13.86 12.60 -1.18
N SER A 33 13.41 13.67 -0.55
CA SER A 33 13.23 13.75 0.90
C SER A 33 11.85 13.26 1.34
N PHE A 34 11.70 12.97 2.62
CA PHE A 34 10.41 12.58 3.20
C PHE A 34 9.35 13.66 2.98
N ASP A 35 9.70 14.93 3.22
CA ASP A 35 8.76 16.05 3.07
C ASP A 35 8.30 16.26 1.64
N GLU A 36 9.17 16.03 0.64
CA GLU A 36 8.78 16.09 -0.78
C GLU A 36 7.78 14.98 -1.13
N VAL A 37 7.95 13.77 -0.57
CA VAL A 37 6.99 12.68 -0.77
C VAL A 37 5.68 12.95 -0.03
N VAL A 38 5.73 13.49 1.19
CA VAL A 38 4.53 13.95 1.91
C VAL A 38 3.79 15.00 1.09
N PHE A 39 4.50 15.98 0.53
CA PHE A 39 3.88 17.00 -0.32
C PHE A 39 3.15 16.38 -1.52
N ALA A 40 3.80 15.46 -2.25
CA ALA A 40 3.20 14.80 -3.40
C ALA A 40 1.93 14.00 -3.03
N TYR A 41 1.97 13.25 -1.94
CA TYR A 41 0.79 12.53 -1.44
C TYR A 41 -0.30 13.47 -0.90
N THR A 42 0.07 14.64 -0.36
CA THR A 42 -0.89 15.65 0.08
C THR A 42 -1.72 16.18 -1.08
N GLU A 43 -1.09 16.51 -2.20
CA GLU A 43 -1.79 16.96 -3.41
C GLU A 43 -2.73 15.87 -3.96
N GLN A 44 -2.25 14.63 -4.01
CA GLN A 44 -3.07 13.50 -4.45
C GLN A 44 -4.26 13.28 -3.51
N THR A 45 -4.03 13.29 -2.20
CA THR A 45 -5.09 13.10 -1.19
C THR A 45 -6.14 14.20 -1.26
N ARG A 46 -5.73 15.47 -1.43
CA ARG A 46 -6.68 16.59 -1.61
C ARG A 46 -7.59 16.37 -2.81
N GLY A 47 -7.00 15.98 -3.96
CA GLY A 47 -7.78 15.70 -5.16
C GLY A 47 -8.81 14.59 -4.96
N LEU A 48 -8.45 13.51 -4.27
CA LEU A 48 -9.35 12.41 -3.96
C LEU A 48 -10.48 12.84 -3.02
N VAL A 49 -10.16 13.53 -1.93
CA VAL A 49 -11.16 14.03 -0.97
C VAL A 49 -12.09 15.03 -1.60
N ASP A 50 -11.57 15.95 -2.42
CA ASP A 50 -12.38 16.92 -3.17
C ASP A 50 -13.26 16.25 -4.23
N GLY A 51 -12.81 15.11 -4.77
CA GLY A 51 -13.58 14.27 -5.68
C GLY A 51 -14.69 13.45 -5.00
N GLY A 52 -14.75 13.46 -3.67
CA GLY A 52 -15.82 12.82 -2.90
C GLY A 52 -15.67 11.32 -2.74
N VAL A 53 -14.43 10.81 -2.58
CA VAL A 53 -14.19 9.41 -2.24
C VAL A 53 -14.73 9.07 -0.84
N ASP A 54 -15.12 7.84 -0.63
CA ASP A 54 -15.64 7.34 0.65
C ASP A 54 -14.53 6.72 1.52
N ILE A 55 -13.47 6.23 0.89
CA ILE A 55 -12.34 5.53 1.52
C ILE A 55 -11.04 6.02 0.88
N LEU A 56 -9.97 6.13 1.64
CA LEU A 56 -8.62 6.34 1.11
C LEU A 56 -7.85 5.01 1.18
N LEU A 57 -7.32 4.57 0.03
CA LEU A 57 -6.60 3.30 -0.11
C LEU A 57 -5.15 3.56 -0.52
N VAL A 58 -4.23 3.42 0.43
CA VAL A 58 -2.80 3.41 0.14
C VAL A 58 -2.42 2.01 -0.33
N GLU A 59 -2.06 1.83 -1.60
CA GLU A 59 -1.89 0.50 -2.18
C GLU A 59 -0.56 0.28 -2.87
N THR A 60 -0.24 -1.00 -3.11
CA THR A 60 0.96 -1.45 -3.83
C THR A 60 2.24 -0.96 -3.15
N ILE A 61 2.22 -0.93 -1.83
CA ILE A 61 3.34 -0.42 -1.03
C ILE A 61 4.47 -1.44 -0.99
N PHE A 62 5.61 -1.08 -1.55
CA PHE A 62 6.85 -1.84 -1.49
C PHE A 62 7.96 -1.11 -0.71
N ASP A 63 7.72 0.13 -0.28
CA ASP A 63 8.59 0.93 0.60
C ASP A 63 7.78 1.49 1.77
N THR A 64 8.06 1.02 2.98
CA THR A 64 7.33 1.41 4.19
C THR A 64 7.53 2.87 4.58
N MET A 65 8.64 3.50 4.19
CA MET A 65 8.82 4.94 4.41
C MET A 65 7.90 5.77 3.52
N ASN A 66 7.68 5.32 2.27
CA ASN A 66 6.69 5.95 1.39
C ASN A 66 5.27 5.78 1.97
N ALA A 67 4.94 4.59 2.52
CA ALA A 67 3.67 4.39 3.22
C ALA A 67 3.48 5.36 4.37
N LYS A 68 4.49 5.58 5.20
CA LYS A 68 4.44 6.55 6.30
C LYS A 68 4.22 7.97 5.80
N ALA A 69 4.89 8.36 4.72
CA ALA A 69 4.69 9.66 4.09
C ALA A 69 3.24 9.84 3.59
N ALA A 70 2.67 8.81 2.97
CA ALA A 70 1.27 8.81 2.55
C ALA A 70 0.30 8.94 3.75
N LEU A 71 0.54 8.20 4.82
CA LEU A 71 -0.28 8.28 6.03
C LEU A 71 -0.23 9.65 6.70
N VAL A 72 0.95 10.28 6.77
CA VAL A 72 1.10 11.67 7.25
C VAL A 72 0.34 12.64 6.37
N ALA A 73 0.45 12.52 5.04
CA ALA A 73 -0.28 13.36 4.10
C ALA A 73 -1.81 13.22 4.25
N ILE A 74 -2.29 11.99 4.38
CA ILE A 74 -3.71 11.71 4.62
C ILE A 74 -4.18 12.39 5.91
N GLN A 75 -3.47 12.19 7.01
CA GLN A 75 -3.83 12.77 8.30
C GLN A 75 -3.92 14.30 8.21
N ASN A 76 -2.91 14.94 7.62
CA ASN A 76 -2.88 16.40 7.45
C ASN A 76 -4.08 16.92 6.63
N VAL A 77 -4.43 16.24 5.52
CA VAL A 77 -5.56 16.65 4.68
C VAL A 77 -6.90 16.45 5.37
N LEU A 78 -7.09 15.32 6.07
CA LEU A 78 -8.32 15.05 6.82
C LEU A 78 -8.53 16.08 7.94
N GLU A 79 -7.46 16.46 8.64
CA GLU A 79 -7.48 17.54 9.66
C GLU A 79 -7.77 18.90 9.03
N GLU A 80 -7.10 19.27 7.94
CA GLU A 80 -7.31 20.53 7.19
C GLU A 80 -8.77 20.68 6.75
N LYS A 81 -9.33 19.61 6.17
CA LYS A 81 -10.69 19.62 5.63
C LYS A 81 -11.77 19.32 6.69
N LYS A 82 -11.38 18.93 7.90
CA LYS A 82 -12.28 18.56 9.00
C LYS A 82 -13.24 17.42 8.62
N VAL A 83 -12.74 16.45 7.89
CA VAL A 83 -13.47 15.24 7.49
C VAL A 83 -12.82 14.00 8.09
N SER A 84 -13.59 12.94 8.23
CA SER A 84 -13.12 11.64 8.71
C SER A 84 -13.46 10.59 7.67
N LEU A 85 -12.45 10.02 7.04
CA LEU A 85 -12.58 8.93 6.07
C LEU A 85 -11.84 7.70 6.58
N PRO A 86 -12.37 6.49 6.36
CA PRO A 86 -11.63 5.27 6.62
C PRO A 86 -10.38 5.19 5.74
N VAL A 87 -9.30 4.65 6.30
CA VAL A 87 -8.04 4.46 5.58
C VAL A 87 -7.75 2.96 5.50
N MET A 88 -7.48 2.48 4.30
CA MET A 88 -6.98 1.14 4.02
C MET A 88 -5.54 1.23 3.55
N ILE A 89 -4.75 0.20 3.84
CA ILE A 89 -3.38 0.10 3.34
C ILE A 89 -3.08 -1.30 2.82
N SER A 90 -2.37 -1.40 1.71
CA SER A 90 -2.02 -2.67 1.10
C SER A 90 -0.56 -2.68 0.65
N GLY A 91 0.18 -3.66 1.14
CA GLY A 91 1.58 -3.90 0.78
C GLY A 91 1.72 -4.83 -0.41
N THR A 92 2.92 -4.86 -0.98
CA THR A 92 3.26 -5.75 -2.09
C THR A 92 4.49 -6.56 -1.74
N ILE A 93 4.34 -7.88 -1.71
CA ILE A 93 5.45 -8.83 -1.57
C ILE A 93 6.03 -9.09 -2.95
N THR A 94 7.30 -8.73 -3.12
CA THR A 94 7.92 -8.70 -4.45
C THR A 94 8.78 -9.91 -4.77
N ASP A 95 9.02 -10.77 -3.80
CA ASP A 95 9.87 -11.95 -4.00
C ASP A 95 9.38 -13.19 -3.24
N ALA A 96 9.91 -14.34 -3.62
CA ALA A 96 9.60 -15.63 -3.00
C ALA A 96 10.09 -15.76 -1.55
N SER A 97 10.91 -14.83 -1.03
CA SER A 97 11.32 -14.80 0.37
C SER A 97 10.27 -14.15 1.30
N GLY A 98 9.16 -13.67 0.73
CA GLY A 98 8.09 -13.03 1.49
C GLY A 98 8.40 -11.61 1.95
N ARG A 99 9.19 -10.87 1.15
CA ARG A 99 9.60 -9.51 1.47
C ARG A 99 9.10 -8.49 0.45
N THR A 100 8.88 -7.28 0.92
CA THR A 100 8.72 -6.11 0.06
C THR A 100 10.05 -5.76 -0.61
N LEU A 101 10.04 -4.91 -1.63
CA LEU A 101 11.25 -4.47 -2.32
C LEU A 101 12.26 -3.78 -1.37
N SER A 102 11.77 -3.09 -0.34
CA SER A 102 12.62 -2.49 0.70
C SER A 102 13.09 -3.49 1.78
N GLY A 103 12.81 -4.78 1.63
CA GLY A 103 13.30 -5.86 2.49
C GLY A 103 12.43 -6.16 3.71
N GLN A 104 11.26 -5.57 3.84
CA GLN A 104 10.35 -5.78 4.97
C GLN A 104 9.60 -7.10 4.85
N THR A 105 9.54 -7.88 5.92
CA THR A 105 8.59 -9.00 6.05
C THR A 105 7.16 -8.47 6.25
N VAL A 106 6.16 -9.35 6.14
CA VAL A 106 4.75 -9.01 6.41
C VAL A 106 4.59 -8.41 7.81
N GLU A 107 5.20 -9.03 8.82
CA GLU A 107 5.17 -8.51 10.20
C GLU A 107 5.89 -7.17 10.35
N ALA A 108 7.04 -6.98 9.71
CA ALA A 108 7.74 -5.70 9.73
C ALA A 108 6.94 -4.60 9.03
N PHE A 109 6.27 -4.92 7.91
CA PHE A 109 5.34 -4.02 7.25
C PHE A 109 4.18 -3.65 8.18
N LEU A 110 3.49 -4.64 8.77
CA LEU A 110 2.40 -4.42 9.72
C LEU A 110 2.81 -3.50 10.87
N ASN A 111 3.94 -3.82 11.53
CA ASN A 111 4.46 -3.01 12.63
C ASN A 111 4.78 -1.57 12.22
N SER A 112 5.25 -1.38 10.98
CA SER A 112 5.61 -0.06 10.47
C SER A 112 4.42 0.89 10.33
N ILE A 113 3.19 0.34 10.12
CA ILE A 113 1.99 1.13 9.81
C ILE A 113 0.94 1.10 10.93
N SER A 114 1.11 0.25 11.95
CA SER A 114 0.12 0.04 13.02
C SER A 114 -0.03 1.20 14.01
N HIS A 115 0.73 2.28 13.84
CA HIS A 115 0.60 3.50 14.64
C HIS A 115 -0.58 4.39 14.21
N VAL A 116 -1.26 4.04 13.12
CA VAL A 116 -2.43 4.75 12.60
C VAL A 116 -3.66 3.86 12.74
N ASN A 117 -4.81 4.46 13.02
CA ASN A 117 -6.08 3.73 13.04
C ASN A 117 -6.53 3.43 11.60
N LEU A 118 -6.41 2.18 11.19
CA LEU A 118 -6.74 1.72 9.85
C LEU A 118 -8.07 0.93 9.84
N LEU A 119 -8.82 1.03 8.75
CA LEU A 119 -9.94 0.14 8.48
C LEU A 119 -9.43 -1.28 8.16
N SER A 120 -8.46 -1.37 7.27
CA SER A 120 -7.86 -2.64 6.90
C SER A 120 -6.40 -2.52 6.54
N VAL A 121 -5.69 -3.63 6.69
CA VAL A 121 -4.36 -3.87 6.16
C VAL A 121 -4.42 -5.07 5.20
N GLY A 122 -3.66 -5.05 4.13
CA GLY A 122 -3.73 -6.13 3.15
C GLY A 122 -2.49 -6.28 2.30
N LEU A 123 -2.60 -7.18 1.32
CA LEU A 123 -1.59 -7.40 0.30
C LEU A 123 -2.24 -7.40 -1.08
N ASN A 124 -1.53 -6.86 -2.05
CA ASN A 124 -1.97 -6.86 -3.45
C ASN A 124 -0.82 -7.00 -4.43
N CYS A 125 -1.18 -7.33 -5.67
CA CYS A 125 -0.27 -7.36 -6.79
C CYS A 125 0.89 -8.38 -6.63
N ALA A 126 1.80 -8.44 -7.57
CA ALA A 126 3.01 -9.25 -7.68
C ALA A 126 2.78 -10.77 -7.61
N LEU A 127 2.15 -11.27 -6.58
CA LEU A 127 1.90 -12.70 -6.39
C LEU A 127 0.51 -13.12 -6.85
N GLY A 128 0.38 -14.36 -7.27
CA GLY A 128 -0.90 -15.03 -7.44
C GLY A 128 -1.55 -15.40 -6.09
N ALA A 129 -2.80 -15.86 -6.14
CA ALA A 129 -3.55 -16.17 -4.92
C ALA A 129 -2.87 -17.25 -4.07
N LYS A 130 -2.30 -18.26 -4.72
CA LYS A 130 -1.61 -19.38 -4.06
C LYS A 130 -0.38 -18.93 -3.29
N GLU A 131 0.47 -18.12 -3.91
CA GLU A 131 1.70 -17.60 -3.33
C GLU A 131 1.41 -16.55 -2.25
N MET A 132 0.35 -15.77 -2.39
CA MET A 132 -0.05 -14.74 -1.43
C MET A 132 -0.68 -15.34 -0.17
N ARG A 133 -1.31 -16.50 -0.25
CA ARG A 133 -2.06 -17.13 0.85
C ARG A 133 -1.32 -17.17 2.19
N PRO A 134 -0.08 -17.72 2.29
CA PRO A 134 0.62 -17.82 3.57
C PRO A 134 0.90 -16.44 4.20
N HIS A 135 1.09 -15.42 3.38
CA HIS A 135 1.31 -14.04 3.85
C HIS A 135 0.02 -13.39 4.36
N ILE A 136 -1.12 -13.71 3.75
CA ILE A 136 -2.44 -13.27 4.23
C ILE A 136 -2.81 -14.01 5.52
N GLU A 137 -2.49 -15.28 5.66
CA GLU A 137 -2.68 -16.04 6.89
C GLU A 137 -1.87 -15.40 8.03
N GLU A 138 -0.57 -15.14 7.83
CA GLU A 138 0.27 -14.44 8.81
C GLU A 138 -0.31 -13.07 9.19
N LEU A 139 -0.75 -12.30 8.20
CA LEU A 139 -1.33 -10.98 8.43
C LEU A 139 -2.62 -11.06 9.24
N SER A 140 -3.48 -12.04 8.92
CA SER A 140 -4.75 -12.28 9.61
C SER A 140 -4.58 -12.69 11.08
N GLU A 141 -3.51 -13.40 11.41
CA GLU A 141 -3.18 -13.79 12.78
C GLU A 141 -2.65 -12.63 13.63
N LYS A 142 -1.94 -11.69 13.01
CA LYS A 142 -1.20 -10.64 13.71
C LYS A 142 -1.87 -9.27 13.70
N ALA A 143 -2.72 -8.99 12.70
CA ALA A 143 -3.33 -7.68 12.53
C ALA A 143 -4.51 -7.48 13.49
N SER A 144 -4.60 -6.28 14.07
CA SER A 144 -5.78 -5.81 14.81
C SER A 144 -6.79 -5.08 13.93
N PHE A 145 -6.61 -5.12 12.62
CA PHE A 145 -7.44 -4.50 11.59
C PHE A 145 -8.11 -5.57 10.74
N PHE A 146 -9.11 -5.21 9.95
CA PHE A 146 -9.60 -6.12 8.90
C PHE A 146 -8.48 -6.42 7.91
N VAL A 147 -8.53 -7.59 7.28
CA VAL A 147 -7.53 -8.01 6.30
C VAL A 147 -8.13 -8.03 4.91
N SER A 148 -7.41 -7.48 3.94
CA SER A 148 -7.81 -7.45 2.52
C SER A 148 -6.75 -8.09 1.63
N ALA A 149 -7.19 -8.70 0.52
CA ALA A 149 -6.30 -9.31 -0.46
C ALA A 149 -6.88 -9.14 -1.87
N TYR A 150 -6.03 -8.70 -2.80
CA TYR A 150 -6.35 -8.67 -4.23
C TYR A 150 -5.11 -9.03 -5.05
N PRO A 151 -4.87 -10.36 -5.19
CA PRO A 151 -3.72 -10.92 -5.92
C PRO A 151 -3.84 -10.69 -7.42
N ASN A 152 -2.72 -10.87 -8.13
CA ASN A 152 -2.76 -11.07 -9.56
C ASN A 152 -3.41 -12.44 -9.89
N ALA A 153 -3.83 -12.62 -11.13
CA ALA A 153 -4.28 -13.91 -11.66
C ALA A 153 -3.06 -14.82 -11.99
N GLY A 154 -2.21 -15.05 -11.02
CA GLY A 154 -0.92 -15.72 -11.17
C GLY A 154 0.22 -14.79 -11.56
N LEU A 155 1.34 -15.39 -12.00
CA LEU A 155 2.46 -14.67 -12.59
C LEU A 155 2.27 -14.58 -14.11
N PRO A 156 2.73 -13.49 -14.77
CA PRO A 156 2.62 -13.40 -16.21
C PRO A 156 3.42 -14.51 -16.90
N ASN A 157 2.80 -15.14 -17.89
CA ASN A 157 3.47 -16.12 -18.75
C ASN A 157 4.44 -15.45 -19.72
N GLN A 158 5.11 -16.23 -20.57
CA GLN A 158 6.08 -15.72 -21.56
C GLN A 158 5.50 -14.72 -22.58
N PHE A 159 4.19 -14.63 -22.70
CA PHE A 159 3.48 -13.69 -23.56
C PHE A 159 2.95 -12.47 -22.78
N GLY A 160 3.16 -12.41 -21.46
CA GLY A 160 2.65 -11.36 -20.58
C GLY A 160 1.17 -11.52 -20.20
N GLU A 161 0.59 -12.69 -20.46
CA GLU A 161 -0.79 -13.02 -20.11
C GLU A 161 -0.86 -13.70 -18.73
N TYR A 162 -2.01 -13.61 -18.07
CA TYR A 162 -2.27 -14.21 -16.78
C TYR A 162 -3.21 -15.40 -16.95
N ASP A 163 -2.82 -16.55 -16.40
CA ASP A 163 -3.48 -17.84 -16.69
C ASP A 163 -4.31 -18.39 -15.50
N GLU A 164 -4.23 -17.77 -14.31
CA GLU A 164 -5.04 -18.22 -13.16
C GLU A 164 -6.51 -17.82 -13.33
N THR A 165 -7.39 -18.75 -12.97
CA THR A 165 -8.83 -18.56 -12.93
C THR A 165 -9.30 -18.32 -11.48
N PRO A 166 -10.55 -17.85 -11.25
CA PRO A 166 -11.10 -17.67 -9.90
C PRO A 166 -11.26 -18.95 -9.09
N ASP A 167 -11.19 -20.13 -9.72
CA ASP A 167 -11.44 -21.47 -9.12
C ASP A 167 -10.19 -22.08 -8.50
#